data_ee4b9ec833d2c39891e6050bfd8386a2
#
_entry.id   ee4b9ec833d2c39891e6050bfd8386a2
#
_cell.length_a   1.000
_cell.length_b   1.000
_cell.length_c   1.000
_cell.angle_alpha   90.00
_cell.angle_beta   90.00
_cell.angle_gamma   90.00
#
_symmetry.space_group_name_H-M   'P 1'
#
loop_
_entity.id
_entity.type
_entity.pdbx_description
1 polymer ?
#
loop_
_entity_poly.entity_id
_entity_poly.type
_entity_poly.pdbx_seq_one_letter_code
_entity_poly.pdbx_strand_id
1 'polypeptide(L)'
;MIDRRLNRIFTYEEALSTFPFVRDLTASAVRQIDTLVHQFAATAEPGESRTAVEEACQKILDSWKAEVRALGCEVKGMWLVDWDSGDGYYCWKFPEESIGFFHSYEDGFAGRLPIN
;
A
#
# COMPACT_ATOMS: atom_id res chain seq x y z
N MET A 1 -0.90 -21.56 16.49
CA MET A 1 -1.18 -20.25 17.07
C MET A 1 -1.33 -19.20 15.98
N ILE A 2 -2.40 -18.50 16.00
CA ILE A 2 -2.62 -17.43 15.05
C ILE A 2 -1.66 -16.29 15.33
N ASP A 3 -1.08 -15.75 14.30
CA ASP A 3 -0.21 -14.62 14.43
C ASP A 3 -1.03 -13.35 14.59
N ARG A 4 -1.21 -12.94 15.83
CA ARG A 4 -2.04 -11.80 16.14
C ARG A 4 -1.48 -10.49 15.69
N ARG A 5 -0.18 -10.45 15.38
CA ARG A 5 0.45 -9.24 14.90
C ARG A 5 -0.09 -8.83 13.55
N LEU A 6 -0.60 -9.81 12.78
CA LEU A 6 -1.18 -9.52 11.47
C LEU A 6 -2.57 -8.95 11.57
N ASN A 7 -3.16 -8.97 12.78
CA ASN A 7 -4.52 -8.51 13.00
C ASN A 7 -4.54 -7.35 13.99
N ARG A 8 -3.58 -6.47 13.85
CA ARG A 8 -3.51 -5.31 14.73
C ARG A 8 -4.75 -4.44 14.56
N ILE A 9 -5.29 -4.00 15.68
CA ILE A 9 -6.43 -3.09 15.72
C ILE A 9 -5.93 -1.70 16.04
N PHE A 10 -6.39 -0.70 15.31
CA PHE A 10 -5.94 0.68 15.45
C PHE A 10 -7.11 1.57 15.86
N THR A 11 -6.85 2.50 16.76
CA THR A 11 -7.70 3.68 16.85
C THR A 11 -7.35 4.58 15.65
N TYR A 12 -8.22 5.56 15.37
CA TYR A 12 -7.91 6.49 14.28
C TYR A 12 -6.62 7.25 14.55
N GLU A 13 -6.39 7.64 15.78
CA GLU A 13 -5.17 8.34 16.16
C GLU A 13 -3.93 7.47 15.95
N GLU A 14 -4.03 6.20 16.30
CA GLU A 14 -2.92 5.27 16.05
C GLU A 14 -2.67 5.09 14.57
N ALA A 15 -3.74 5.01 13.77
CA ALA A 15 -3.60 4.92 12.33
C ALA A 15 -2.91 6.16 11.78
N LEU A 16 -3.32 7.34 12.25
CA LEU A 16 -2.70 8.60 11.81
C LEU A 16 -1.23 8.67 12.20
N SER A 17 -0.85 8.10 13.34
CA SER A 17 0.56 8.13 13.76
C SER A 17 1.42 7.16 12.93
N THR A 18 0.84 6.12 12.37
CA THR A 18 1.55 5.19 11.47
C THR A 18 1.59 5.71 10.04
N PHE A 19 0.62 6.53 9.68
CA PHE A 19 0.44 6.96 8.29
C PHE A 19 1.69 7.56 7.64
N PRO A 20 2.46 8.45 8.30
CA PRO A 20 3.65 9.01 7.64
C PRO A 20 4.63 7.94 7.17
N PHE A 21 4.78 6.87 7.92
CA PHE A 21 5.68 5.77 7.53
C PHE A 21 5.13 5.04 6.31
N VAL A 22 3.83 4.76 6.31
CA VAL A 22 3.18 4.10 5.17
C VAL A 22 3.25 4.98 3.94
N ARG A 23 2.96 6.27 4.09
CA ARG A 23 3.03 7.22 2.99
C ARG A 23 4.43 7.26 2.38
N ASP A 24 5.45 7.34 3.23
CA ASP A 24 6.82 7.48 2.74
C ASP A 24 7.32 6.20 2.08
N LEU A 25 6.98 5.04 2.65
CA LEU A 25 7.29 3.75 2.03
C LEU A 25 6.64 3.64 0.66
N THR A 26 5.38 4.07 0.57
CA THR A 26 4.62 3.98 -0.67
C THR A 26 5.17 4.95 -1.72
N ALA A 27 5.43 6.19 -1.33
CA ALA A 27 6.00 7.17 -2.26
C ALA A 27 7.35 6.71 -2.79
N SER A 28 8.18 6.11 -1.95
CA SER A 28 9.46 5.58 -2.36
C SER A 28 9.30 4.45 -3.38
N ALA A 29 8.38 3.51 -3.10
CA ALA A 29 8.15 2.38 -4.00
C ALA A 29 7.63 2.86 -5.35
N VAL A 30 6.71 3.84 -5.34
CA VAL A 30 6.17 4.42 -6.57
C VAL A 30 7.30 5.03 -7.39
N ARG A 31 8.18 5.81 -6.75
CA ARG A 31 9.29 6.44 -7.48
C ARG A 31 10.24 5.40 -8.06
N GLN A 32 10.52 4.33 -7.33
CA GLN A 32 11.42 3.29 -7.81
C GLN A 32 10.84 2.60 -9.04
N ILE A 33 9.53 2.33 -9.03
CA ILE A 33 8.88 1.69 -10.17
C ILE A 33 8.84 2.65 -11.36
N ASP A 34 8.52 3.92 -11.12
CA ASP A 34 8.50 4.92 -12.18
C ASP A 34 9.87 5.03 -12.84
N THR A 35 10.94 5.03 -12.05
CA THR A 35 12.29 5.10 -12.56
C THR A 35 12.60 3.90 -13.47
N LEU A 36 12.24 2.70 -13.02
CA LEU A 36 12.47 1.50 -13.82
C LEU A 36 11.69 1.53 -15.12
N VAL A 37 10.45 1.95 -15.07
CA VAL A 37 9.60 2.01 -16.25
C VAL A 37 10.15 3.03 -17.25
N HIS A 38 10.58 4.19 -16.76
CA HIS A 38 11.16 5.22 -17.64
C HIS A 38 12.46 4.75 -18.27
N GLN A 39 13.32 4.10 -17.48
CA GLN A 39 14.57 3.57 -18.04
C GLN A 39 14.31 2.51 -19.08
N PHE A 40 13.32 1.65 -18.86
CA PHE A 40 12.94 0.65 -19.82
C PHE A 40 12.46 1.29 -21.11
N ALA A 41 11.60 2.31 -20.99
CA ALA A 41 11.06 3.01 -22.17
C ALA A 41 12.17 3.69 -22.99
N ALA A 42 13.19 4.20 -22.29
CA ALA A 42 14.28 4.92 -22.96
C ALA A 42 15.27 3.98 -23.65
N THR A 43 15.44 2.75 -23.15
CA THR A 43 16.50 1.84 -23.61
C THR A 43 15.94 0.51 -24.08
N ALA A 44 14.63 0.39 -24.24
CA ALA A 44 13.99 -0.90 -24.42
C ALA A 44 14.47 -1.66 -25.64
N GLU A 45 14.88 -2.89 -25.37
CA GLU A 45 15.05 -3.92 -26.35
C GLU A 45 13.83 -4.82 -26.25
N PRO A 46 13.10 -5.07 -27.32
CA PRO A 46 11.90 -5.90 -27.23
C PRO A 46 12.22 -7.27 -26.60
N GLY A 47 11.35 -7.71 -25.71
CA GLY A 47 11.42 -9.06 -25.18
C GLY A 47 12.14 -9.15 -23.85
N GLU A 48 13.45 -9.38 -23.88
CA GLU A 48 14.23 -9.69 -22.67
C GLU A 48 14.15 -8.64 -21.60
N SER A 49 14.28 -7.37 -21.99
CA SER A 49 14.27 -6.26 -21.02
C SER A 49 12.95 -6.13 -20.31
N ARG A 50 11.87 -6.48 -21.00
CA ARG A 50 10.54 -6.38 -20.42
C ARG A 50 10.37 -7.30 -19.23
N THR A 51 10.81 -8.55 -19.35
CA THR A 51 10.72 -9.51 -18.26
C THR A 51 11.54 -9.06 -17.07
N ALA A 52 12.76 -8.56 -17.34
CA ALA A 52 13.62 -8.09 -16.25
C ALA A 52 12.99 -6.93 -15.49
N VAL A 53 12.36 -5.98 -16.21
CA VAL A 53 11.70 -4.84 -15.58
C VAL A 53 10.50 -5.31 -14.76
N GLU A 54 9.71 -6.24 -15.32
CA GLU A 54 8.56 -6.76 -14.60
C GLU A 54 8.97 -7.44 -13.30
N GLU A 55 10.04 -8.21 -13.34
CA GLU A 55 10.55 -8.88 -12.14
C GLU A 55 11.08 -7.88 -11.12
N ALA A 56 11.77 -6.84 -11.57
CA ALA A 56 12.28 -5.81 -10.67
C ALA A 56 11.12 -5.05 -10.02
N CYS A 57 10.10 -4.71 -10.78
CA CYS A 57 8.93 -4.03 -10.23
C CYS A 57 8.20 -4.92 -9.22
N GLN A 58 8.10 -6.21 -9.50
CA GLN A 58 7.46 -7.14 -8.59
C GLN A 58 8.20 -7.21 -7.26
N LYS A 59 9.54 -7.20 -7.29
CA LYS A 59 10.33 -7.20 -6.06
C LYS A 59 10.06 -5.96 -5.23
N ILE A 60 9.95 -4.81 -5.89
CA ILE A 60 9.65 -3.56 -5.18
C ILE A 60 8.28 -3.65 -4.53
N LEU A 61 7.28 -4.15 -5.26
CA LEU A 61 5.94 -4.33 -4.72
C LEU A 61 5.92 -5.29 -3.54
N ASP A 62 6.62 -6.41 -3.65
CA ASP A 62 6.65 -7.40 -2.59
C ASP A 62 7.30 -6.84 -1.33
N SER A 63 8.38 -6.09 -1.50
CA SER A 63 9.08 -5.44 -0.40
C SER A 63 8.18 -4.40 0.26
N TRP A 64 7.49 -3.59 -0.52
CA TRP A 64 6.55 -2.59 -0.01
C TRP A 64 5.45 -3.26 0.81
N LYS A 65 4.85 -4.33 0.28
CA LYS A 65 3.81 -5.06 1.01
C LYS A 65 4.31 -5.57 2.35
N ALA A 66 5.51 -6.15 2.34
CA ALA A 66 6.08 -6.71 3.57
C ALA A 66 6.32 -5.63 4.61
N GLU A 67 6.84 -4.48 4.18
CA GLU A 67 7.14 -3.39 5.10
C GLU A 67 5.87 -2.76 5.67
N VAL A 68 4.85 -2.59 4.83
CA VAL A 68 3.57 -2.04 5.28
C VAL A 68 2.90 -3.00 6.25
N ARG A 69 2.92 -4.30 5.94
CA ARG A 69 2.34 -5.31 6.82
C ARG A 69 3.06 -5.39 8.16
N ALA A 70 4.36 -5.15 8.15
CA ALA A 70 5.13 -5.15 9.39
C ALA A 70 4.68 -4.04 10.35
N LEU A 71 4.06 -2.99 9.84
CA LEU A 71 3.48 -1.94 10.67
C LEU A 71 2.10 -2.30 11.21
N GLY A 72 1.58 -3.45 10.82
CA GLY A 72 0.27 -3.93 11.27
C GLY A 72 -0.87 -3.61 10.32
N CYS A 73 -0.57 -2.97 9.20
CA CYS A 73 -1.57 -2.59 8.21
C CYS A 73 -1.85 -3.74 7.25
N GLU A 74 -2.94 -3.62 6.49
CA GLU A 74 -3.31 -4.60 5.48
C GLU A 74 -3.20 -3.98 4.09
N VAL A 75 -2.59 -4.70 3.17
CA VAL A 75 -2.48 -4.26 1.78
C VAL A 75 -3.63 -4.91 1.02
N LYS A 76 -4.49 -4.07 0.45
CA LYS A 76 -5.70 -4.53 -0.24
C LYS A 76 -5.56 -4.46 -1.77
N GLY A 77 -4.56 -3.80 -2.26
CA GLY A 77 -4.28 -3.68 -3.68
C GLY A 77 -3.05 -2.84 -3.86
N MET A 78 -2.71 -2.55 -5.12
CA MET A 78 -1.55 -1.73 -5.42
C MET A 78 -1.77 -0.33 -4.84
N TRP A 79 -0.90 0.06 -3.94
CA TRP A 79 -0.88 1.36 -3.28
C TRP A 79 -2.13 1.62 -2.44
N LEU A 80 -2.83 0.56 -2.04
CA LEU A 80 -4.06 0.64 -1.27
C LEU A 80 -3.85 -0.04 0.09
N VAL A 81 -4.00 0.72 1.16
CA VAL A 81 -3.68 0.26 2.50
C VAL A 81 -4.85 0.51 3.44
N ASP A 82 -5.15 -0.48 4.26
CA ASP A 82 -6.20 -0.41 5.25
C ASP A 82 -5.65 -0.62 6.65
N TRP A 83 -6.25 0.06 7.61
CA TRP A 83 -5.98 -0.08 9.04
C TRP A 83 -7.23 -0.64 9.70
N ASP A 84 -7.14 -1.80 10.31
CA ASP A 84 -8.28 -2.43 10.97
C ASP A 84 -8.64 -1.65 12.23
N SER A 85 -9.90 -1.20 12.31
CA SER A 85 -10.39 -0.44 13.46
C SER A 85 -11.12 -1.31 14.47
N GLY A 86 -11.36 -2.57 14.16
CA GLY A 86 -12.21 -3.45 14.96
C GLY A 86 -13.65 -3.47 14.49
N ASP A 87 -14.07 -2.45 13.74
CA ASP A 87 -15.44 -2.35 13.19
C ASP A 87 -15.44 -2.26 11.66
N GLY A 88 -14.29 -2.08 11.08
CA GLY A 88 -14.09 -1.91 9.67
C GLY A 88 -12.69 -1.39 9.45
N TYR A 89 -12.47 -0.73 8.33
CA TYR A 89 -11.13 -0.29 7.96
C TYR A 89 -11.06 1.21 7.70
N TYR A 90 -10.09 1.89 8.28
CA TYR A 90 -9.64 3.17 7.78
C TYR A 90 -8.87 2.88 6.49
N CYS A 91 -9.08 3.68 5.45
CA CYS A 91 -8.59 3.35 4.12
C CYS A 91 -7.84 4.51 3.50
N TRP A 92 -6.73 4.19 2.84
CA TRP A 92 -5.91 5.18 2.15
C TRP A 92 -5.41 4.60 0.85
N LYS A 93 -5.47 5.40 -0.19
CA LYS A 93 -4.90 5.04 -1.49
C LYS A 93 -3.96 6.15 -1.92
N PHE A 94 -2.73 5.78 -2.28
CA PHE A 94 -1.78 6.75 -2.78
C PHE A 94 -2.31 7.38 -4.07
N PRO A 95 -2.28 8.69 -4.25
CA PRO A 95 -1.58 9.71 -3.45
C PRO A 95 -2.49 10.57 -2.58
N GLU A 96 -3.55 10.02 -2.01
CA GLU A 96 -4.40 10.78 -1.10
C GLU A 96 -3.56 11.41 0.01
N GLU A 97 -3.95 12.60 0.44
CA GLU A 97 -3.13 13.37 1.38
C GLU A 97 -3.09 12.78 2.78
N SER A 98 -4.15 12.08 3.17
CA SER A 98 -4.27 11.52 4.50
C SER A 98 -5.26 10.38 4.49
N ILE A 99 -5.40 9.71 5.65
CA ILE A 99 -6.42 8.69 5.83
C ILE A 99 -7.75 9.40 5.97
N GLY A 100 -8.49 9.47 4.87
CA GLY A 100 -9.74 10.22 4.83
C GLY A 100 -10.99 9.40 4.63
N PHE A 101 -10.89 8.08 4.63
CA PHE A 101 -12.02 7.20 4.29
C PHE A 101 -12.10 6.01 5.23
N PHE A 102 -13.29 5.47 5.33
CA PHE A 102 -13.58 4.29 6.12
C PHE A 102 -14.53 3.39 5.34
N HIS A 103 -14.37 2.08 5.44
CA HIS A 103 -15.33 1.15 4.85
C HIS A 103 -15.53 -0.05 5.78
N SER A 104 -16.68 -0.72 5.64
CA SER A 104 -16.93 -1.93 6.42
C SER A 104 -16.02 -3.05 5.95
N TYR A 105 -15.95 -4.10 6.72
CA TYR A 105 -15.15 -5.27 6.34
C TYR A 105 -15.61 -5.88 5.02
N GLU A 106 -16.92 -5.76 4.71
CA GLU A 106 -17.48 -6.38 3.51
C GLU A 106 -17.42 -5.51 2.28
N ASP A 107 -17.45 -4.16 2.46
CA ASP A 107 -17.64 -3.27 1.32
C ASP A 107 -16.39 -3.01 0.49
N GLY A 108 -15.23 -3.04 1.10
CA GLY A 108 -14.00 -2.78 0.40
C GLY A 108 -13.89 -1.35 -0.11
N PHE A 109 -12.98 -1.14 -1.05
CA PHE A 109 -12.65 0.19 -1.57
C PHE A 109 -13.85 0.91 -2.16
N ALA A 110 -14.69 0.20 -2.89
CA ALA A 110 -15.84 0.81 -3.57
C ALA A 110 -16.87 1.36 -2.58
N GLY A 111 -16.88 0.84 -1.36
CA GLY A 111 -17.81 1.27 -0.34
C GLY A 111 -17.27 2.30 0.62
N ARG A 112 -16.15 2.95 0.29
CA ARG A 112 -15.54 3.93 1.19
C ARG A 112 -16.46 5.12 1.43
N LEU A 113 -16.48 5.55 2.70
CA LEU A 113 -17.19 6.75 3.11
C LEU A 113 -16.19 7.73 3.70
N PRO A 114 -16.34 9.04 3.42
CA PRO A 114 -15.42 10.03 3.98
C PRO A 114 -15.48 10.05 5.51
N ILE A 115 -14.32 10.27 6.11
CA ILE A 115 -14.21 10.52 7.54
C ILE A 115 -14.25 12.02 7.73
N ASN A 116 -15.14 12.48 8.58
CA ASN A 116 -15.24 13.93 8.86
C ASN A 116 -14.52 14.30 10.12
#